data_84814c8bde2223ec86ac9e61b59586c7
#
_entry.id   84814c8bde2223ec86ac9e61b59586c7
#
_cell.length_a   1.000
_cell.length_b   1.000
_cell.length_c   1.000
_cell.angle_alpha   90.00
_cell.angle_beta   90.00
_cell.angle_gamma   90.00
#
_symmetry.space_group_name_H-M   'P 1'
#
loop_
_entity.id
_entity.type
_entity.pdbx_description
1 polymer ?
#
loop_
_entity_poly.entity_id
_entity_poly.type
_entity_poly.pdbx_seq_one_letter_code
_entity_poly.pdbx_strand_id
1 'polypeptide(L)'
;LLRDAGNKYPDVIPINEKYGMNFSCIVDMPVELGISEVLKMKAFEAGGLTDYEEKARVAAKAMETQNSIYVHLKGPDEFGHDGDAIGKMKNIEEIDQRFFKTLVENIDSSKVAIIISADHSTPCINKGHSDDPVPVIVSGDFIKNDGTTRMTEEQAKKGNIGLLQGAEVVSKALELIKSQI
;
A
#
# COMPACT_ATOMS: atom_id res chain seq x y z
N LEU A 1 1.22 -27.50 3.55
CA LEU A 1 0.06 -27.70 4.42
C LEU A 1 -1.14 -27.05 3.76
N LEU A 2 -2.01 -27.85 3.14
CA LEU A 2 -3.32 -27.38 2.71
C LEU A 2 -4.15 -27.14 3.98
N ARG A 3 -4.36 -25.88 4.33
CA ARG A 3 -5.36 -25.52 5.32
C ARG A 3 -6.73 -25.61 4.65
N ASP A 4 -7.71 -26.09 5.40
CA ASP A 4 -9.11 -26.06 4.95
C ASP A 4 -9.52 -24.61 4.69
N ALA A 5 -9.64 -24.26 3.43
CA ALA A 5 -10.05 -22.91 3.02
C ALA A 5 -11.55 -22.67 3.22
N GLY A 6 -12.28 -23.68 3.69
CA GLY A 6 -13.73 -23.62 3.74
C GLY A 6 -14.36 -23.59 2.34
N ASN A 7 -15.65 -23.78 2.28
CA ASN A 7 -16.43 -23.77 1.04
C ASN A 7 -17.42 -22.60 0.96
N LYS A 8 -17.22 -21.57 1.81
CA LYS A 8 -18.05 -20.37 1.84
C LYS A 8 -17.16 -19.15 1.81
N TYR A 9 -17.54 -18.18 1.01
CA TYR A 9 -16.95 -16.84 1.08
C TYR A 9 -17.22 -16.23 2.46
N PRO A 10 -16.25 -15.51 3.05
CA PRO A 10 -16.48 -14.77 4.27
C PRO A 10 -17.58 -13.71 4.05
N ASP A 11 -18.43 -13.53 5.05
CA ASP A 11 -19.46 -12.48 5.04
C ASP A 11 -18.79 -11.14 5.40
N VAL A 12 -18.30 -10.46 4.38
CA VAL A 12 -17.64 -9.14 4.50
C VAL A 12 -18.35 -8.11 3.64
N ILE A 13 -18.42 -6.89 4.12
CA ILE A 13 -18.91 -5.77 3.32
C ILE A 13 -17.88 -5.47 2.24
N PRO A 14 -18.22 -5.51 0.94
CA PRO A 14 -17.31 -5.14 -0.13
C PRO A 14 -16.71 -3.76 0.09
N ILE A 15 -15.42 -3.59 -0.23
CA ILE A 15 -14.70 -2.35 0.06
C ILE A 15 -15.34 -1.14 -0.65
N ASN A 16 -15.88 -1.34 -1.84
CA ASN A 16 -16.57 -0.31 -2.60
C ASN A 16 -17.83 0.18 -1.89
N GLU A 17 -18.58 -0.73 -1.28
CA GLU A 17 -19.77 -0.41 -0.50
C GLU A 17 -19.39 0.26 0.83
N LYS A 18 -18.35 -0.24 1.49
CA LYS A 18 -17.88 0.29 2.78
C LYS A 18 -17.45 1.76 2.69
N TYR A 19 -16.79 2.16 1.61
CA TYR A 19 -16.25 3.52 1.47
C TYR A 19 -16.99 4.38 0.44
N GLY A 20 -17.94 3.81 -0.32
CA GLY A 20 -18.67 4.52 -1.37
C GLY A 20 -17.78 4.96 -2.53
N MET A 21 -16.73 4.20 -2.84
CA MET A 21 -15.71 4.51 -3.84
C MET A 21 -15.42 3.28 -4.70
N ASN A 22 -14.99 3.48 -5.94
CA ASN A 22 -14.55 2.39 -6.80
C ASN A 22 -13.09 2.04 -6.49
N PHE A 23 -12.89 0.98 -5.71
CA PHE A 23 -11.57 0.43 -5.45
C PHE A 23 -11.17 -0.60 -6.51
N SER A 24 -9.91 -0.56 -6.89
CA SER A 24 -9.28 -1.57 -7.71
C SER A 24 -7.90 -1.92 -7.14
N CYS A 25 -7.25 -2.92 -7.69
CA CYS A 25 -5.95 -3.34 -7.21
C CYS A 25 -4.99 -3.77 -8.32
N ILE A 26 -3.70 -3.71 -8.01
CA ILE A 26 -2.59 -4.30 -8.72
C ILE A 26 -1.87 -5.19 -7.71
N VAL A 27 -1.99 -6.49 -7.88
CA VAL A 27 -1.47 -7.51 -6.96
C VAL A 27 -0.93 -8.70 -7.77
N ASP A 28 0.03 -9.42 -7.21
CA ASP A 28 0.74 -10.46 -7.95
C ASP A 28 0.39 -11.88 -7.48
N MET A 29 0.00 -12.04 -6.23
CA MET A 29 -0.15 -13.36 -5.62
C MET A 29 -1.60 -13.88 -5.74
N PRO A 30 -1.79 -15.19 -5.99
CA PRO A 30 -3.13 -15.78 -6.05
C PRO A 30 -4.00 -15.53 -4.83
N VAL A 31 -3.40 -15.46 -3.63
CA VAL A 31 -4.14 -15.16 -2.40
C VAL A 31 -4.66 -13.72 -2.40
N GLU A 32 -3.89 -12.78 -2.90
CA GLU A 32 -4.28 -11.37 -3.01
C GLU A 32 -5.39 -11.17 -4.05
N LEU A 33 -5.29 -11.90 -5.18
CA LEU A 33 -6.36 -11.95 -6.19
C LEU A 33 -7.65 -12.51 -5.59
N GLY A 34 -7.56 -13.60 -4.80
CA GLY A 34 -8.72 -14.14 -4.08
C GLY A 34 -9.34 -13.15 -3.11
N ILE A 35 -8.52 -12.38 -2.37
CA ILE A 35 -8.99 -11.30 -1.49
C ILE A 35 -9.67 -10.20 -2.29
N SER A 36 -9.08 -9.80 -3.43
CA SER A 36 -9.68 -8.77 -4.28
C SER A 36 -11.05 -9.18 -4.82
N GLU A 37 -11.22 -10.45 -5.17
CA GLU A 37 -12.50 -11.01 -5.61
C GLU A 37 -13.55 -10.96 -4.50
N VAL A 38 -13.20 -11.38 -3.28
CA VAL A 38 -14.08 -11.32 -2.10
C VAL A 38 -14.49 -9.89 -1.79
N LEU A 39 -13.56 -8.93 -1.90
CA LEU A 39 -13.80 -7.50 -1.67
C LEU A 39 -14.43 -6.79 -2.85
N LYS A 40 -14.70 -7.48 -3.97
CA LYS A 40 -15.22 -6.94 -5.23
C LYS A 40 -14.37 -5.80 -5.81
N MET A 41 -13.06 -5.89 -5.66
CA MET A 41 -12.12 -4.98 -6.29
C MET A 41 -11.83 -5.42 -7.73
N LYS A 42 -11.69 -4.45 -8.64
CA LYS A 42 -11.23 -4.75 -10.00
C LYS A 42 -9.71 -4.92 -9.99
N ALA A 43 -9.22 -6.11 -10.33
CA ALA A 43 -7.80 -6.34 -10.49
C ALA A 43 -7.30 -5.89 -11.88
N PHE A 44 -6.12 -5.26 -11.92
CA PHE A 44 -5.39 -4.90 -13.14
C PHE A 44 -4.08 -5.67 -13.19
N GLU A 45 -3.75 -6.21 -14.34
CA GLU A 45 -2.44 -6.83 -14.60
C GLU A 45 -1.40 -5.74 -14.90
N ALA A 46 -0.21 -5.86 -14.32
CA ALA A 46 0.85 -4.87 -14.47
C ALA A 46 2.25 -5.49 -14.42
N GLY A 47 2.50 -6.44 -15.30
CA GLY A 47 3.78 -7.13 -15.40
C GLY A 47 4.05 -8.12 -14.27
N GLY A 48 5.33 -8.44 -14.05
CA GLY A 48 5.79 -9.35 -13.01
C GLY A 48 6.09 -8.67 -11.68
N LEU A 49 6.62 -9.44 -10.72
CA LEU A 49 6.85 -8.99 -9.32
C LEU A 49 7.68 -7.71 -9.23
N THR A 50 8.73 -7.58 -10.06
CA THR A 50 9.68 -6.46 -10.03
C THR A 50 9.49 -5.43 -11.14
N ASP A 51 8.37 -5.51 -11.89
CA ASP A 51 8.06 -4.55 -12.94
C ASP A 51 7.45 -3.26 -12.35
N TYR A 52 8.20 -2.63 -11.47
CA TYR A 52 7.78 -1.49 -10.65
C TYR A 52 7.28 -0.31 -11.50
N GLU A 53 7.97 0.01 -12.60
CA GLU A 53 7.56 1.10 -13.49
C GLU A 53 6.25 0.80 -14.21
N GLU A 54 6.04 -0.46 -14.61
CA GLU A 54 4.79 -0.85 -15.25
C GLU A 54 3.62 -0.80 -14.28
N LYS A 55 3.81 -1.28 -13.04
CA LYS A 55 2.81 -1.15 -11.98
C LYS A 55 2.44 0.31 -11.73
N ALA A 56 3.41 1.22 -11.73
CA ALA A 56 3.18 2.65 -11.55
C ALA A 56 2.37 3.25 -12.73
N ARG A 57 2.72 2.91 -13.97
CA ARG A 57 1.99 3.38 -15.16
C ARG A 57 0.55 2.86 -15.20
N VAL A 58 0.37 1.57 -14.91
CA VAL A 58 -0.98 0.97 -14.86
C VAL A 58 -1.80 1.58 -13.75
N ALA A 59 -1.20 1.83 -12.56
CA ALA A 59 -1.88 2.51 -11.46
C ALA A 59 -2.33 3.91 -11.87
N ALA A 60 -1.44 4.73 -12.42
CA ALA A 60 -1.76 6.07 -12.89
C ALA A 60 -2.89 6.08 -13.93
N LYS A 61 -2.81 5.18 -14.92
CA LYS A 61 -3.84 5.05 -15.95
C LYS A 61 -5.18 4.57 -15.40
N ALA A 62 -5.17 3.63 -14.46
CA ALA A 62 -6.39 3.11 -13.86
C ALA A 62 -7.16 4.21 -13.08
N MET A 63 -6.47 5.20 -12.52
CA MET A 63 -7.10 6.33 -11.83
C MET A 63 -7.92 7.26 -12.74
N GLU A 64 -7.81 7.14 -14.05
CA GLU A 64 -8.72 7.84 -14.99
C GLU A 64 -10.18 7.37 -14.84
N THR A 65 -10.39 6.15 -14.34
CA THR A 65 -11.71 5.51 -14.24
C THR A 65 -12.03 4.97 -12.83
N GLN A 66 -11.05 4.92 -11.94
CA GLN A 66 -11.17 4.40 -10.57
C GLN A 66 -10.92 5.54 -9.56
N ASN A 67 -11.57 5.46 -8.42
CA ASN A 67 -11.36 6.44 -7.34
C ASN A 67 -10.18 6.06 -6.43
N SER A 68 -9.82 4.78 -6.37
CA SER A 68 -8.75 4.29 -5.53
C SER A 68 -8.10 3.04 -6.13
N ILE A 69 -6.76 2.99 -6.07
CA ILE A 69 -5.96 1.87 -6.53
C ILE A 69 -5.10 1.37 -5.36
N TYR A 70 -5.31 0.14 -4.95
CA TYR A 70 -4.40 -0.57 -4.05
C TYR A 70 -3.29 -1.23 -4.86
N VAL A 71 -2.04 -0.93 -4.56
CA VAL A 71 -0.89 -1.56 -5.21
C VAL A 71 -0.06 -2.29 -4.16
N HIS A 72 0.14 -3.58 -4.34
CA HIS A 72 1.02 -4.36 -3.49
C HIS A 72 2.38 -4.57 -4.17
N LEU A 73 3.42 -4.00 -3.57
CA LEU A 73 4.80 -4.12 -4.05
C LEU A 73 5.53 -5.17 -3.20
N LYS A 74 6.03 -6.19 -3.86
CA LYS A 74 6.81 -7.28 -3.22
C LYS A 74 8.31 -6.95 -3.17
N GLY A 75 9.02 -7.62 -2.29
CA GLY A 75 10.48 -7.60 -2.18
C GLY A 75 10.98 -7.38 -0.76
N PRO A 76 10.68 -6.28 -0.06
CA PRO A 76 11.25 -5.98 1.26
C PRO A 76 11.05 -7.07 2.31
N ASP A 77 9.92 -7.78 2.25
CA ASP A 77 9.59 -8.88 3.16
C ASP A 77 10.53 -10.08 3.00
N GLU A 78 10.82 -10.47 1.77
CA GLU A 78 11.71 -11.61 1.46
C GLU A 78 13.11 -11.38 2.04
N PHE A 79 13.70 -10.19 1.81
CA PHE A 79 14.99 -9.80 2.40
C PHE A 79 14.93 -9.77 3.93
N GLY A 80 13.79 -9.40 4.51
CA GLY A 80 13.57 -9.48 5.95
C GLY A 80 13.69 -10.91 6.47
N HIS A 81 13.02 -11.86 5.83
CA HIS A 81 13.09 -13.29 6.16
C HIS A 81 14.48 -13.90 5.99
N ASP A 82 15.23 -13.47 4.97
CA ASP A 82 16.62 -13.88 4.74
C ASP A 82 17.59 -13.26 5.75
N GLY A 83 17.19 -12.19 6.43
CA GLY A 83 18.06 -11.42 7.32
C GLY A 83 19.05 -10.51 6.57
N ASP A 84 18.78 -10.26 5.29
CA ASP A 84 19.60 -9.39 4.43
C ASP A 84 19.13 -7.92 4.52
N ALA A 85 19.64 -7.21 5.52
CA ALA A 85 19.31 -5.80 5.72
C ALA A 85 19.81 -4.90 4.57
N ILE A 86 20.91 -5.25 3.93
CA ILE A 86 21.46 -4.46 2.80
C ILE A 86 20.61 -4.69 1.56
N GLY A 87 20.23 -5.92 1.26
CA GLY A 87 19.31 -6.24 0.18
C GLY A 87 17.96 -5.56 0.37
N LYS A 88 17.40 -5.60 1.58
CA LYS A 88 16.15 -4.92 1.93
C LYS A 88 16.22 -3.40 1.68
N MET A 89 17.29 -2.76 2.15
CA MET A 89 17.51 -1.33 1.93
C MET A 89 17.56 -0.99 0.43
N LYS A 90 18.35 -1.74 -0.35
CA LYS A 90 18.47 -1.53 -1.80
C LYS A 90 17.14 -1.75 -2.53
N ASN A 91 16.37 -2.74 -2.12
CA ASN A 91 15.08 -2.99 -2.74
C ASN A 91 14.07 -1.86 -2.43
N ILE A 92 14.07 -1.29 -1.21
CA ILE A 92 13.26 -0.12 -0.88
C ILE A 92 13.70 1.09 -1.72
N GLU A 93 15.00 1.32 -1.89
CA GLU A 93 15.52 2.37 -2.77
C GLU A 93 15.09 2.15 -4.23
N GLU A 94 15.11 0.91 -4.70
CA GLU A 94 14.65 0.55 -6.05
C GLU A 94 13.15 0.81 -6.24
N ILE A 95 12.31 0.47 -5.26
CA ILE A 95 10.88 0.79 -5.27
C ILE A 95 10.68 2.31 -5.33
N ASP A 96 11.41 3.08 -4.54
CA ASP A 96 11.33 4.54 -4.56
C ASP A 96 11.69 5.11 -5.94
N GLN A 97 12.82 4.70 -6.49
CA GLN A 97 13.34 5.20 -7.77
C GLN A 97 12.51 4.75 -8.98
N ARG A 98 11.93 3.55 -8.96
CA ARG A 98 11.27 2.97 -10.13
C ARG A 98 9.75 3.05 -10.05
N PHE A 99 9.15 2.77 -8.89
CA PHE A 99 7.70 2.86 -8.74
C PHE A 99 7.26 4.29 -8.43
N PHE A 100 7.71 4.85 -7.29
CA PHE A 100 7.19 6.14 -6.85
C PHE A 100 7.58 7.29 -7.78
N LYS A 101 8.81 7.32 -8.28
CA LYS A 101 9.21 8.30 -9.29
C LYS A 101 8.29 8.23 -10.52
N THR A 102 8.11 7.03 -11.09
CA THR A 102 7.24 6.84 -12.26
C THR A 102 5.80 7.22 -11.94
N LEU A 103 5.28 6.86 -10.77
CA LEU A 103 3.93 7.20 -10.36
C LEU A 103 3.73 8.71 -10.30
N VAL A 104 4.60 9.43 -9.59
CA VAL A 104 4.49 10.88 -9.40
C VAL A 104 4.62 11.64 -10.74
N GLU A 105 5.44 11.15 -11.67
CA GLU A 105 5.56 11.72 -13.01
C GLU A 105 4.30 11.53 -13.88
N ASN A 106 3.40 10.62 -13.51
CA ASN A 106 2.21 10.25 -14.30
C ASN A 106 0.87 10.56 -13.61
N ILE A 107 0.86 11.18 -12.44
CA ILE A 107 -0.35 11.62 -11.74
C ILE A 107 -0.35 13.13 -11.54
N ASP A 108 -1.53 13.67 -11.27
CA ASP A 108 -1.72 15.07 -10.85
C ASP A 108 -1.82 15.11 -9.31
N SER A 109 -0.72 15.43 -8.64
CA SER A 109 -0.63 15.48 -7.17
C SER A 109 -1.60 16.48 -6.52
N SER A 110 -2.12 17.42 -7.30
CA SER A 110 -3.18 18.33 -6.84
C SER A 110 -4.55 17.68 -6.72
N LYS A 111 -4.72 16.46 -7.26
CA LYS A 111 -5.98 15.70 -7.27
C LYS A 111 -5.86 14.31 -6.66
N VAL A 112 -4.64 13.83 -6.49
CA VAL A 112 -4.35 12.47 -6.04
C VAL A 112 -3.62 12.49 -4.71
N ALA A 113 -4.14 11.76 -3.73
CA ALA A 113 -3.42 11.45 -2.51
C ALA A 113 -2.79 10.07 -2.60
N ILE A 114 -1.54 9.96 -2.17
CA ILE A 114 -0.81 8.70 -2.07
C ILE A 114 -0.78 8.30 -0.59
N ILE A 115 -1.21 7.07 -0.30
CA ILE A 115 -1.11 6.47 1.02
C ILE A 115 -0.07 5.36 0.92
N ILE A 116 0.95 5.39 1.76
CA ILE A 116 2.02 4.39 1.77
C ILE A 116 2.08 3.76 3.15
N SER A 117 2.12 2.43 3.20
CA SER A 117 2.34 1.65 4.41
C SER A 117 2.96 0.30 4.06
N ALA A 118 3.30 -0.48 5.08
CA ALA A 118 3.53 -1.92 4.95
C ALA A 118 2.36 -2.68 5.58
N ASP A 119 2.17 -3.93 5.16
CA ASP A 119 1.17 -4.84 5.72
C ASP A 119 1.58 -5.37 7.10
N HIS A 120 2.89 -5.55 7.33
CA HIS A 120 3.50 -5.95 8.61
C HIS A 120 4.97 -5.57 8.65
N SER A 121 5.57 -5.69 9.82
CA SER A 121 7.01 -5.58 10.02
C SER A 121 7.67 -6.97 9.87
N THR A 122 8.83 -7.01 9.19
CA THR A 122 9.68 -8.20 9.05
C THR A 122 11.12 -7.79 9.33
N PRO A 123 11.50 -7.61 10.62
CA PRO A 123 12.85 -7.22 10.99
C PRO A 123 13.88 -8.27 10.57
N CYS A 124 14.94 -7.85 9.91
CA CYS A 124 16.00 -8.75 9.44
C CYS A 124 16.68 -9.53 10.57
N ILE A 125 16.74 -8.96 11.77
CA ILE A 125 17.29 -9.63 12.95
C ILE A 125 16.43 -10.81 13.41
N ASN A 126 15.09 -10.71 13.23
CA ASN A 126 14.15 -11.74 13.64
C ASN A 126 13.95 -12.79 12.55
N LYS A 127 14.27 -12.48 11.30
CA LYS A 127 14.00 -13.33 10.14
C LYS A 127 12.55 -13.82 10.08
N GLY A 128 11.63 -12.98 10.47
CA GLY A 128 10.20 -13.29 10.58
C GLY A 128 9.39 -12.07 10.96
N HIS A 129 8.09 -12.20 10.88
CA HIS A 129 7.17 -11.11 11.20
C HIS A 129 7.23 -10.74 12.69
N SER A 130 6.97 -9.48 12.98
CA SER A 130 6.79 -8.98 14.34
C SER A 130 5.53 -8.11 14.43
N ASP A 131 5.11 -7.79 15.65
CA ASP A 131 4.00 -6.89 15.96
C ASP A 131 4.43 -5.42 16.09
N ASP A 132 5.65 -5.11 15.65
CA ASP A 132 6.14 -3.74 15.62
C ASP A 132 5.29 -2.89 14.67
N PRO A 133 4.91 -1.65 15.07
CA PRO A 133 4.18 -0.75 14.19
C PRO A 133 4.96 -0.42 12.91
N VAL A 134 4.25 -0.33 11.80
CA VAL A 134 4.79 0.10 10.51
C VAL A 134 4.45 1.57 10.24
N PRO A 135 5.30 2.33 9.52
CA PRO A 135 5.02 3.72 9.21
C PRO A 135 3.86 3.85 8.21
N VAL A 136 3.07 4.91 8.35
CA VAL A 136 2.03 5.32 7.41
C VAL A 136 2.31 6.75 6.94
N ILE A 137 2.30 6.95 5.63
CA ILE A 137 2.38 8.28 5.00
C ILE A 137 1.08 8.55 4.25
N VAL A 138 0.60 9.80 4.33
CA VAL A 138 -0.44 10.34 3.46
C VAL A 138 0.12 11.60 2.80
N SER A 139 0.22 11.61 1.47
CA SER A 139 0.86 12.67 0.69
C SER A 139 -0.01 13.11 -0.47
N GLY A 140 0.05 14.40 -0.81
CA GLY A 140 -0.62 15.07 -1.91
C GLY A 140 -0.47 16.57 -1.75
N ASP A 141 -0.55 17.36 -2.82
CA ASP A 141 -0.31 18.82 -2.75
C ASP A 141 -1.29 19.55 -1.82
N PHE A 142 -2.48 18.98 -1.65
CA PHE A 142 -3.52 19.51 -0.75
C PHE A 142 -3.42 18.95 0.68
N ILE A 143 -2.48 18.05 0.96
CA ILE A 143 -2.27 17.50 2.30
C ILE A 143 -1.29 18.41 3.07
N LYS A 144 -1.72 18.91 4.21
CA LYS A 144 -0.88 19.74 5.05
C LYS A 144 0.31 18.95 5.59
N ASN A 145 1.52 19.40 5.29
CA ASN A 145 2.76 18.83 5.79
C ASN A 145 2.87 18.99 7.32
N ASP A 146 3.22 17.94 8.03
CA ASP A 146 3.41 17.91 9.48
C ASP A 146 4.89 18.01 9.92
N GLY A 147 5.79 18.22 8.96
CA GLY A 147 7.23 18.33 9.20
C GLY A 147 8.00 17.03 9.10
N THR A 148 7.31 15.89 8.88
CA THR A 148 7.97 14.63 8.59
C THR A 148 8.50 14.61 7.15
N THR A 149 9.67 14.00 6.94
CA THR A 149 10.39 14.04 5.65
C THR A 149 10.83 12.68 5.14
N ARG A 150 10.65 11.62 5.93
CA ARG A 150 11.07 10.25 5.59
C ARG A 150 10.06 9.23 6.06
N MET A 151 9.91 8.16 5.29
CA MET A 151 9.14 6.98 5.68
C MET A 151 10.00 6.09 6.58
N THR A 152 10.03 6.42 7.87
CA THR A 152 10.67 5.61 8.91
C THR A 152 9.79 5.59 10.15
N GLU A 153 9.93 4.55 10.98
CA GLU A 153 9.20 4.40 12.24
C GLU A 153 9.45 5.57 13.19
N GLU A 154 10.70 6.11 13.20
CA GLU A 154 11.05 7.26 14.04
C GLU A 154 10.38 8.55 13.60
N GLN A 155 10.26 8.78 12.31
CA GLN A 155 9.57 9.95 11.78
C GLN A 155 8.06 9.81 11.95
N ALA A 156 7.51 8.63 11.66
CA ALA A 156 6.09 8.35 11.83
C ALA A 156 5.59 8.59 13.27
N LYS A 157 6.40 8.27 14.29
CA LYS A 157 6.10 8.57 15.71
C LYS A 157 5.96 10.07 16.01
N LYS A 158 6.52 10.94 15.17
CA LYS A 158 6.46 12.41 15.31
C LYS A 158 5.35 13.03 14.48
N GLY A 159 4.77 12.25 13.55
CA GLY A 159 3.70 12.71 12.65
C GLY A 159 2.37 12.88 13.38
N ASN A 160 1.46 13.61 12.73
CA ASN A 160 0.17 13.97 13.31
C ASN A 160 -0.90 12.87 13.21
N ILE A 161 -0.64 11.78 12.48
CA ILE A 161 -1.62 10.69 12.29
C ILE A 161 -1.80 9.89 13.60
N GLY A 162 -0.72 9.70 14.36
CA GLY A 162 -0.73 8.90 15.58
C GLY A 162 -0.71 7.39 15.29
N LEU A 163 -0.85 6.59 16.35
CA LEU A 163 -0.89 5.13 16.25
C LEU A 163 -2.30 4.67 15.88
N LEU A 164 -2.40 3.87 14.82
CA LEU A 164 -3.66 3.32 14.29
C LEU A 164 -3.63 1.79 14.32
N GLN A 165 -4.82 1.19 14.40
CA GLN A 165 -4.99 -0.20 14.00
C GLN A 165 -5.04 -0.30 12.48
N GLY A 166 -4.54 -1.39 11.89
CA GLY A 166 -4.49 -1.54 10.43
C GLY A 166 -5.84 -1.33 9.74
N ALA A 167 -6.94 -1.76 10.37
CA ALA A 167 -8.30 -1.57 9.86
C ALA A 167 -8.77 -0.09 9.82
N GLU A 168 -8.08 0.82 10.52
CA GLU A 168 -8.42 2.24 10.62
C GLU A 168 -7.67 3.09 9.58
N VAL A 169 -6.59 2.58 8.98
CA VAL A 169 -5.69 3.34 8.10
C VAL A 169 -6.44 4.01 6.95
N VAL A 170 -7.23 3.24 6.20
CA VAL A 170 -7.98 3.78 5.05
C VAL A 170 -9.01 4.82 5.50
N SER A 171 -9.75 4.54 6.57
CA SER A 171 -10.76 5.48 7.12
C SER A 171 -10.11 6.78 7.56
N LYS A 172 -8.97 6.69 8.26
CA LYS A 172 -8.22 7.87 8.74
C LYS A 172 -7.63 8.67 7.60
N ALA A 173 -7.06 8.02 6.60
CA ALA A 173 -6.55 8.69 5.41
C ALA A 173 -7.67 9.44 4.65
N LEU A 174 -8.83 8.81 4.46
CA LEU A 174 -9.99 9.46 3.82
C LEU A 174 -10.52 10.64 4.64
N GLU A 175 -10.51 10.56 5.97
CA GLU A 175 -10.86 11.67 6.86
C GLU A 175 -9.91 12.85 6.65
N LEU A 176 -8.59 12.59 6.66
CA LEU A 176 -7.57 13.63 6.41
C LEU A 176 -7.74 14.28 5.05
N ILE A 177 -7.91 13.49 3.99
CA ILE A 177 -8.14 13.97 2.63
C ILE A 177 -9.38 14.90 2.59
N LYS A 178 -10.51 14.45 3.12
CA LYS A 178 -11.76 15.22 3.14
C LYS A 178 -11.67 16.51 3.95
N SER A 179 -10.85 16.56 4.98
CA SER A 179 -10.67 17.75 5.81
C SER A 179 -9.84 18.85 5.14
N GLN A 180 -9.19 18.56 4.01
CA GLN A 180 -8.30 19.50 3.29
C GLN A 180 -8.93 20.02 1.98
N ILE A 181 -10.06 19.42 1.56
CA ILE A 181 -10.85 19.83 0.39
C ILE A 181 -12.06 20.68 0.84
#